data_b3e15fb0c0a16c68fba61bf037a1ba4f
#
_entry.id   b3e15fb0c0a16c68fba61bf037a1ba4f
#
_cell.length_a   1.000
_cell.length_b   1.000
_cell.length_c   1.000
_cell.angle_alpha   90.00
_cell.angle_beta   90.00
_cell.angle_gamma   90.00
#
_symmetry.space_group_name_H-M   'P 1'
#
loop_
_entity.id
_entity.type
_entity.pdbx_description
1 polymer ?
#
loop_
_entity_poly.entity_id
_entity_poly.type
_entity_poly.pdbx_seq_one_letter_code
_entity_poly.pdbx_strand_id
1 'polypeptide(L)'
;MPNGWKLEYYIGSNYSAGAVTLLMKFDGKQVEMASETGAESYKPGTIITSLYQVKSEQSTMLTFDSYNPLIHMFSGPLGLNMNLGGDYEFIIMSATPDKVILQGKKYKNIMEMTPMPKDIPWRIQIEDIINIEKDAFLNTYRMEKGGQVLNYFIRNNGTMATFSAYSADYSSARSLPYILSLIHISEPTR
;
A
#
# COMPACT_ATOMS: atom_id res chain seq x y z
N MET A 1 -17.89 5.37 -6.81
CA MET A 1 -17.99 3.96 -6.37
C MET A 1 -18.66 3.90 -5.02
N PRO A 2 -19.70 3.03 -4.80
CA PRO A 2 -20.48 3.06 -3.55
C PRO A 2 -19.63 2.81 -2.30
N ASN A 3 -18.68 1.87 -2.37
CA ASN A 3 -17.84 1.50 -1.23
C ASN A 3 -16.40 2.05 -1.34
N GLY A 4 -16.14 2.96 -2.29
CA GLY A 4 -14.82 3.57 -2.47
C GLY A 4 -13.83 2.69 -3.23
N TRP A 5 -12.55 2.92 -2.98
CA TRP A 5 -11.41 2.37 -3.68
C TRP A 5 -10.37 1.82 -2.71
N LYS A 6 -9.64 0.80 -3.12
CA LYS A 6 -8.43 0.30 -2.48
C LYS A 6 -7.23 0.75 -3.30
N LEU A 7 -6.32 1.50 -2.70
CA LEU A 7 -5.02 1.87 -3.28
C LEU A 7 -3.93 0.98 -2.67
N GLU A 8 -3.15 0.34 -3.52
CA GLU A 8 -1.90 -0.31 -3.15
C GLU A 8 -0.80 0.76 -3.13
N TYR A 9 -0.54 1.30 -1.95
CA TYR A 9 0.36 2.44 -1.78
C TYR A 9 1.78 1.99 -1.47
N TYR A 10 2.67 2.20 -2.43
CA TYR A 10 4.09 1.82 -2.33
C TYR A 10 4.96 3.00 -1.93
N ILE A 11 5.93 2.75 -1.06
CA ILE A 11 6.73 3.74 -0.37
C ILE A 11 8.22 3.54 -0.71
N GLY A 12 8.97 4.64 -0.76
CA GLY A 12 10.40 4.64 -1.05
C GLY A 12 10.73 4.55 -2.54
N SER A 13 11.94 4.94 -2.92
CA SER A 13 12.42 4.78 -4.28
C SER A 13 12.47 3.31 -4.66
N ASN A 14 11.93 2.96 -5.82
CA ASN A 14 11.84 1.57 -6.28
C ASN A 14 11.18 0.64 -5.24
N TYR A 15 10.11 1.12 -4.57
CA TYR A 15 9.33 0.35 -3.59
C TYR A 15 10.12 -0.08 -2.33
N SER A 16 11.26 0.55 -2.05
CA SER A 16 12.25 0.08 -1.07
C SER A 16 11.79 0.13 0.40
N ALA A 17 10.82 0.97 0.72
CA ALA A 17 10.31 1.11 2.09
C ALA A 17 9.01 0.35 2.35
N GLY A 18 8.56 -0.47 1.38
CA GLY A 18 7.41 -1.34 1.52
C GLY A 18 6.13 -0.75 0.96
N ALA A 19 5.00 -1.21 1.49
CA ALA A 19 3.68 -0.84 1.01
C ALA A 19 2.63 -0.88 2.12
N VAL A 20 1.54 -0.14 1.92
CA VAL A 20 0.35 -0.17 2.78
C VAL A 20 -0.91 -0.13 1.93
N THR A 21 -2.00 -0.63 2.47
CA THR A 21 -3.32 -0.50 1.84
C THR A 21 -4.00 0.77 2.32
N LEU A 22 -4.40 1.63 1.38
CA LEU A 22 -5.23 2.79 1.68
C LEU A 22 -6.62 2.57 1.09
N LEU A 23 -7.64 2.51 1.95
CA LEU A 23 -9.03 2.54 1.54
C LEU A 23 -9.45 4.00 1.41
N MET A 24 -10.08 4.36 0.29
CA MET A 24 -10.39 5.76 -0.03
C MET A 24 -11.81 5.90 -0.58
N LYS A 25 -12.54 6.90 -0.11
CA LYS A 25 -13.85 7.27 -0.67
C LYS A 25 -13.90 8.77 -0.93
N PHE A 26 -14.16 9.10 -2.18
CA PHE A 26 -14.18 10.48 -2.67
C PHE A 26 -15.61 10.98 -2.80
N ASP A 27 -15.89 12.18 -2.32
CA ASP A 27 -17.20 12.84 -2.44
C ASP A 27 -17.21 14.07 -3.40
N GLY A 28 -16.13 14.24 -4.16
CA GLY A 28 -15.94 15.38 -5.07
C GLY A 28 -15.17 16.55 -4.45
N LYS A 29 -14.97 16.58 -3.14
CA LYS A 29 -14.22 17.62 -2.43
C LYS A 29 -13.33 17.06 -1.32
N GLN A 30 -13.85 16.11 -0.58
CA GLN A 30 -13.18 15.43 0.51
C GLN A 30 -12.92 13.97 0.16
N VAL A 31 -11.92 13.41 0.83
CA VAL A 31 -11.65 11.98 0.81
C VAL A 31 -11.65 11.46 2.23
N GLU A 32 -12.41 10.40 2.45
CA GLU A 32 -12.27 9.54 3.62
C GLU A 32 -11.18 8.53 3.34
N MET A 33 -10.25 8.34 4.28
CA MET A 33 -9.18 7.34 4.20
C MET A 33 -9.12 6.49 5.44
N ALA A 34 -8.79 5.20 5.27
CA ALA A 34 -8.43 4.29 6.35
C ALA A 34 -7.33 3.33 5.88
N SER A 35 -6.54 2.81 6.83
CA SER A 35 -5.44 1.89 6.56
C SER A 35 -5.31 0.85 7.67
N GLU A 36 -4.66 -0.29 7.37
CA GLU A 36 -4.24 -1.28 8.35
C GLU A 36 -3.10 -0.78 9.25
N THR A 37 -2.43 0.29 8.87
CA THR A 37 -1.44 0.94 9.73
C THR A 37 -2.06 2.06 10.55
N GLY A 38 -1.61 2.21 11.79
CA GLY A 38 -1.89 3.42 12.56
C GLY A 38 -1.04 4.59 12.08
N ALA A 39 -1.47 5.82 12.34
CA ALA A 39 -0.74 7.03 12.03
C ALA A 39 -0.86 8.03 13.18
N GLU A 40 0.24 8.50 13.73
CA GLU A 40 0.27 9.41 14.88
C GLU A 40 -0.53 8.85 16.08
N SER A 41 -1.60 9.54 16.49
CA SER A 41 -2.52 9.07 17.55
C SER A 41 -3.67 8.19 17.05
N TYR A 42 -3.80 8.01 15.73
CA TYR A 42 -4.88 7.24 15.14
C TYR A 42 -4.57 5.75 15.09
N LYS A 43 -5.51 4.94 15.54
CA LYS A 43 -5.41 3.48 15.48
C LYS A 43 -5.66 2.96 14.06
N PRO A 44 -5.13 1.77 13.68
CA PRO A 44 -5.51 1.09 12.45
C PRO A 44 -7.04 1.05 12.27
N GLY A 45 -7.50 1.29 11.04
CA GLY A 45 -8.92 1.32 10.70
C GLY A 45 -9.66 2.61 11.04
N THR A 46 -9.01 3.59 11.68
CA THR A 46 -9.63 4.90 11.90
C THR A 46 -9.83 5.61 10.56
N ILE A 47 -11.06 6.09 10.32
CA ILE A 47 -11.37 6.89 9.13
C ILE A 47 -10.96 8.32 9.38
N ILE A 48 -10.12 8.85 8.50
CA ILE A 48 -9.62 10.21 8.53
C ILE A 48 -10.05 10.92 7.26
N THR A 49 -10.68 12.09 7.41
CA THR A 49 -11.17 12.91 6.30
C THR A 49 -10.23 14.06 6.02
N SER A 50 -9.92 14.28 4.75
CA SER A 50 -9.09 15.40 4.27
C SER A 50 -9.57 15.92 2.92
N LEU A 51 -9.00 17.03 2.44
CA LEU A 51 -9.32 17.56 1.12
C LEU A 51 -8.42 16.92 0.06
N TYR A 52 -8.98 16.72 -1.13
CA TYR A 52 -8.23 16.34 -2.32
C TYR A 52 -8.59 17.23 -3.49
N GLN A 53 -7.75 17.24 -4.49
CA GLN A 53 -8.02 17.89 -5.77
C GLN A 53 -7.56 17.01 -6.93
N VAL A 54 -8.25 17.13 -8.05
CA VAL A 54 -7.78 16.66 -9.35
C VAL A 54 -7.40 17.90 -10.15
N LYS A 55 -6.10 18.06 -10.42
CA LYS A 55 -5.53 19.21 -11.14
C LYS A 55 -5.14 18.78 -12.56
N SER A 56 -5.34 19.66 -13.52
CA SER A 56 -4.90 19.48 -14.91
C SER A 56 -3.90 20.57 -15.23
N GLU A 57 -2.62 20.24 -15.20
CA GLU A 57 -1.52 21.13 -15.56
C GLU A 57 -0.81 20.55 -16.79
N GLN A 58 0.41 20.00 -16.64
CA GLN A 58 1.09 19.25 -17.70
C GLN A 58 0.57 17.81 -17.81
N SER A 59 -0.05 17.31 -16.75
CA SER A 59 -0.72 16.01 -16.66
C SER A 59 -1.91 16.12 -15.71
N THR A 60 -2.84 15.17 -15.78
CA THR A 60 -3.90 15.05 -14.77
C THR A 60 -3.31 14.45 -13.49
N MET A 61 -3.46 15.16 -12.40
CA MET A 61 -2.90 14.77 -11.10
C MET A 61 -3.98 14.69 -10.02
N LEU A 62 -3.90 13.66 -9.21
CA LEU A 62 -4.60 13.55 -7.93
C LEU A 62 -3.67 14.08 -6.83
N THR A 63 -4.12 15.06 -6.04
CA THR A 63 -3.33 15.64 -4.96
C THR A 63 -4.11 15.66 -3.65
N PHE A 64 -3.41 15.45 -2.54
CA PHE A 64 -3.96 15.55 -1.19
C PHE A 64 -3.41 16.81 -0.52
N ASP A 65 -4.06 17.94 -0.79
CA ASP A 65 -3.54 19.27 -0.42
C ASP A 65 -3.70 19.63 1.07
N SER A 66 -4.61 18.97 1.79
CA SER A 66 -4.67 19.10 3.25
C SER A 66 -4.04 17.91 3.93
N TYR A 67 -3.44 18.17 5.09
CA TYR A 67 -2.75 17.14 5.85
C TYR A 67 -3.66 15.96 6.19
N ASN A 68 -3.23 14.76 5.82
CA ASN A 68 -3.82 13.49 6.21
C ASN A 68 -2.69 12.59 6.71
N PRO A 69 -2.67 12.21 7.99
CA PRO A 69 -1.56 11.46 8.56
C PRO A 69 -1.33 10.11 7.87
N LEU A 70 -2.37 9.45 7.33
CA LEU A 70 -2.25 8.14 6.67
C LEU A 70 -1.40 8.16 5.39
N ILE A 71 -1.22 9.31 4.77
CA ILE A 71 -0.41 9.44 3.54
C ILE A 71 0.80 10.35 3.75
N HIS A 72 0.64 11.46 4.50
CA HIS A 72 1.70 12.44 4.70
C HIS A 72 2.79 11.98 5.66
N MET A 73 2.49 11.04 6.58
CA MET A 73 3.50 10.50 7.49
C MET A 73 4.69 9.86 6.77
N PHE A 74 4.50 9.41 5.53
CA PHE A 74 5.56 8.79 4.73
C PHE A 74 6.39 9.80 3.93
N SER A 75 5.91 11.04 3.76
CA SER A 75 6.46 12.04 2.83
C SER A 75 7.21 13.19 3.50
N GLY A 76 7.09 13.35 4.80
CA GLY A 76 7.62 14.51 5.50
C GLY A 76 9.09 14.40 5.91
N PRO A 77 9.70 15.52 6.38
CA PRO A 77 11.06 15.51 6.88
C PRO A 77 11.17 14.72 8.19
N LEU A 78 12.36 14.16 8.43
CA LEU A 78 12.69 13.48 9.68
C LEU A 78 12.37 14.36 10.91
N GLY A 79 11.81 13.75 11.94
CA GLY A 79 11.43 14.40 13.18
C GLY A 79 9.96 14.81 13.29
N LEU A 80 9.28 14.99 12.15
CA LEU A 80 7.83 15.21 12.10
C LEU A 80 7.09 14.01 11.52
N ASN A 81 7.73 13.31 10.60
CA ASN A 81 7.18 12.17 9.86
C ASN A 81 8.25 11.09 9.69
N MET A 82 7.84 9.91 9.22
CA MET A 82 8.75 8.77 9.02
C MET A 82 9.77 9.01 7.89
N ASN A 83 9.49 9.93 6.95
CA ASN A 83 10.32 10.24 5.78
C ASN A 83 10.80 8.98 5.02
N LEU A 84 9.88 8.08 4.75
CA LEU A 84 10.16 6.82 4.06
C LEU A 84 10.13 6.97 2.53
N GLY A 85 9.87 8.16 2.01
CA GLY A 85 9.77 8.42 0.58
C GLY A 85 8.37 8.13 0.03
N GLY A 86 7.34 8.58 0.72
CA GLY A 86 5.97 8.55 0.24
C GLY A 86 5.63 9.72 -0.67
N ASP A 87 4.70 9.50 -1.59
CA ASP A 87 4.09 10.53 -2.42
C ASP A 87 2.68 10.87 -1.91
N TYR A 88 2.28 12.12 -1.96
CA TYR A 88 0.91 12.59 -1.73
C TYR A 88 0.35 13.33 -2.97
N GLU A 89 1.13 13.38 -4.04
CA GLU A 89 0.75 13.88 -5.36
C GLU A 89 1.00 12.76 -6.39
N PHE A 90 0.00 12.47 -7.22
CA PHE A 90 0.03 11.36 -8.14
C PHE A 90 -0.39 11.80 -9.54
N ILE A 91 0.36 11.41 -10.55
CA ILE A 91 -0.02 11.50 -11.94
C ILE A 91 -1.00 10.36 -12.23
N ILE A 92 -2.16 10.67 -12.76
CA ILE A 92 -3.13 9.68 -13.22
C ILE A 92 -2.70 9.20 -14.62
N MET A 93 -2.15 7.98 -14.67
CA MET A 93 -1.66 7.38 -15.90
C MET A 93 -2.80 6.80 -16.75
N SER A 94 -3.79 6.22 -16.09
CA SER A 94 -5.04 5.75 -16.70
C SER A 94 -6.15 5.67 -15.66
N ALA A 95 -7.39 5.84 -16.12
CA ALA A 95 -8.56 5.71 -15.26
C ALA A 95 -9.70 5.01 -16.03
N THR A 96 -10.16 3.90 -15.47
CA THR A 96 -11.35 3.16 -15.90
C THR A 96 -12.27 2.93 -14.71
N PRO A 97 -13.51 2.49 -14.91
CA PRO A 97 -14.38 2.13 -13.80
C PRO A 97 -13.81 1.02 -12.88
N ASP A 98 -12.95 0.16 -13.41
CA ASP A 98 -12.44 -1.02 -12.70
C ASP A 98 -11.02 -0.84 -12.15
N LYS A 99 -10.30 0.17 -12.64
CA LYS A 99 -8.90 0.39 -12.25
C LYS A 99 -8.45 1.82 -12.54
N VAL A 100 -7.70 2.39 -11.61
CA VAL A 100 -6.93 3.62 -11.83
C VAL A 100 -5.44 3.30 -11.60
N ILE A 101 -4.60 3.67 -12.56
CA ILE A 101 -3.14 3.57 -12.43
C ILE A 101 -2.61 4.94 -12.08
N LEU A 102 -1.90 5.02 -11.00
CA LEU A 102 -1.26 6.22 -10.47
C LEU A 102 0.25 6.08 -10.53
N GLN A 103 0.93 7.19 -10.76
CA GLN A 103 2.38 7.30 -10.60
C GLN A 103 2.70 8.38 -9.58
N GLY A 104 3.45 8.05 -8.55
CA GLY A 104 3.94 9.02 -7.59
C GLY A 104 4.72 10.14 -8.28
N LYS A 105 4.45 11.38 -7.96
CA LYS A 105 5.07 12.54 -8.62
C LYS A 105 6.57 12.62 -8.35
N LYS A 106 7.00 12.35 -7.13
CA LYS A 106 8.40 12.45 -6.68
C LYS A 106 9.15 11.14 -6.85
N TYR A 107 8.65 10.06 -6.31
CA TYR A 107 9.37 8.77 -6.26
C TYR A 107 9.06 7.85 -7.44
N LYS A 108 8.11 8.20 -8.29
CA LYS A 108 7.78 7.53 -9.55
C LYS A 108 7.27 6.09 -9.41
N ASN A 109 6.96 5.63 -8.22
CA ASN A 109 6.34 4.33 -8.02
C ASN A 109 4.98 4.26 -8.74
N ILE A 110 4.75 3.15 -9.42
CA ILE A 110 3.44 2.85 -10.02
C ILE A 110 2.58 2.18 -8.96
N MET A 111 1.34 2.61 -8.87
CA MET A 111 0.37 2.16 -7.88
C MET A 111 -0.97 1.87 -8.56
N GLU A 112 -1.66 0.86 -8.07
CA GLU A 112 -2.98 0.50 -8.57
C GLU A 112 -4.07 0.85 -7.56
N MET A 113 -5.14 1.44 -8.05
CA MET A 113 -6.35 1.70 -7.27
C MET A 113 -7.51 0.94 -7.90
N THR A 114 -8.13 0.05 -7.14
CA THR A 114 -9.23 -0.81 -7.56
C THR A 114 -10.49 -0.54 -6.74
N PRO A 115 -11.70 -0.72 -7.31
CA PRO A 115 -12.93 -0.57 -6.55
C PRO A 115 -13.02 -1.54 -5.37
N MET A 116 -13.48 -1.04 -4.23
CA MET A 116 -13.82 -1.91 -3.10
C MET A 116 -15.11 -2.70 -3.40
N PRO A 117 -15.17 -3.99 -3.03
CA PRO A 117 -16.39 -4.77 -3.10
C PRO A 117 -17.52 -4.08 -2.33
N LYS A 118 -18.75 -4.09 -2.88
CA LYS A 118 -19.89 -3.38 -2.30
C LYS A 118 -20.28 -3.91 -0.92
N ASP A 119 -20.10 -5.20 -0.72
CA ASP A 119 -20.62 -5.94 0.44
C ASP A 119 -19.57 -6.13 1.55
N ILE A 120 -18.34 -5.63 1.38
CA ILE A 120 -17.28 -5.73 2.39
C ILE A 120 -17.07 -4.38 3.07
N PRO A 121 -17.47 -4.23 4.34
CA PRO A 121 -17.17 -3.02 5.10
C PRO A 121 -15.65 -2.80 5.24
N TRP A 122 -15.20 -1.56 5.19
CA TRP A 122 -13.79 -1.20 5.36
C TRP A 122 -13.15 -1.79 6.63
N ARG A 123 -13.93 -1.76 7.73
CA ARG A 123 -13.47 -2.33 9.00
C ARG A 123 -13.10 -3.81 8.86
N ILE A 124 -13.93 -4.60 8.20
CA ILE A 124 -13.67 -6.03 7.99
C ILE A 124 -12.42 -6.22 7.13
N GLN A 125 -12.32 -5.49 6.01
CA GLN A 125 -11.14 -5.57 5.14
C GLN A 125 -9.84 -5.27 5.88
N ILE A 126 -9.84 -4.25 6.74
CA ILE A 126 -8.65 -3.85 7.51
C ILE A 126 -8.35 -4.85 8.63
N GLU A 127 -9.37 -5.31 9.37
CA GLU A 127 -9.20 -6.32 10.41
C GLU A 127 -8.63 -7.63 9.85
N ASP A 128 -9.09 -8.04 8.67
CA ASP A 128 -8.60 -9.25 8.00
C ASP A 128 -7.13 -9.09 7.60
N ILE A 129 -6.72 -7.95 7.05
CA ILE A 129 -5.31 -7.66 6.74
C ILE A 129 -4.46 -7.73 8.02
N ILE A 130 -4.91 -7.09 9.10
CA ILE A 130 -4.20 -7.09 10.39
C ILE A 130 -4.11 -8.52 10.97
N ASN A 131 -5.14 -9.32 10.84
CA ASN A 131 -5.14 -10.70 11.33
C ASN A 131 -4.19 -11.58 10.51
N ILE A 132 -4.21 -11.48 9.18
CA ILE A 132 -3.24 -12.19 8.33
C ILE A 132 -1.80 -11.76 8.69
N GLU A 133 -1.57 -10.46 8.91
CA GLU A 133 -0.27 -9.95 9.36
C GLU A 133 0.18 -10.57 10.69
N LYS A 134 -0.74 -10.78 11.62
CA LYS A 134 -0.45 -11.42 12.91
C LYS A 134 -0.22 -12.92 12.79
N ASP A 135 -1.04 -13.59 11.96
CA ASP A 135 -1.00 -15.04 11.78
C ASP A 135 0.16 -15.47 10.87
N ALA A 136 0.57 -14.62 9.93
CA ALA A 136 1.75 -14.82 9.09
C ALA A 136 3.07 -14.68 9.89
N PHE A 137 3.12 -15.30 11.07
CA PHE A 137 4.22 -15.22 12.03
C PHE A 137 5.52 -15.90 11.56
N LEU A 138 5.50 -16.56 10.41
CA LEU A 138 6.70 -17.12 9.82
C LEU A 138 7.55 -15.98 9.24
N ASN A 139 8.59 -15.63 9.95
CA ASN A 139 9.54 -14.61 9.52
C ASN A 139 10.41 -15.06 8.34
N THR A 140 10.35 -16.34 7.97
CA THR A 140 11.20 -16.92 6.93
C THR A 140 10.39 -17.86 6.04
N TYR A 141 10.50 -17.67 4.74
CA TYR A 141 9.90 -18.54 3.73
C TYR A 141 11.00 -19.07 2.79
N ARG A 142 10.77 -20.24 2.23
CA ARG A 142 11.71 -20.91 1.32
C ARG A 142 11.00 -21.22 0.00
N MET A 143 11.60 -20.78 -1.09
CA MET A 143 11.15 -21.15 -2.43
C MET A 143 11.97 -22.34 -2.94
N GLU A 144 11.30 -23.42 -3.30
CA GLU A 144 11.92 -24.63 -3.84
C GLU A 144 11.33 -25.00 -5.20
N LYS A 145 12.17 -25.60 -6.06
CA LYS A 145 11.76 -26.22 -7.31
C LYS A 145 12.58 -27.47 -7.56
N GLY A 146 11.91 -28.61 -7.75
CA GLY A 146 12.61 -29.88 -8.01
C GLY A 146 13.55 -30.33 -6.87
N GLY A 147 13.22 -30.04 -5.61
CA GLY A 147 14.04 -30.36 -4.46
C GLY A 147 15.25 -29.43 -4.22
N GLN A 148 15.41 -28.40 -5.07
CA GLN A 148 16.44 -27.39 -4.91
C GLN A 148 15.86 -26.09 -4.35
N VAL A 149 16.52 -25.51 -3.33
CA VAL A 149 16.19 -24.20 -2.83
C VAL A 149 16.64 -23.15 -3.83
N LEU A 150 15.73 -22.28 -4.25
CA LEU A 150 16.02 -21.17 -5.14
C LEU A 150 16.26 -19.88 -4.37
N ASN A 151 15.41 -19.60 -3.39
CA ASN A 151 15.49 -18.38 -2.59
C ASN A 151 14.99 -18.61 -1.17
N TYR A 152 15.52 -17.79 -0.25
CA TYR A 152 14.95 -17.56 1.07
C TYR A 152 14.38 -16.15 1.13
N PHE A 153 13.24 -15.99 1.78
CA PHE A 153 12.60 -14.70 2.04
C PHE A 153 12.49 -14.50 3.54
N ILE A 154 13.08 -13.45 4.03
CA ILE A 154 13.05 -13.09 5.45
C ILE A 154 12.27 -11.79 5.59
N ARG A 155 11.20 -11.79 6.38
CA ARG A 155 10.41 -10.60 6.66
C ARG A 155 11.26 -9.58 7.40
N ASN A 156 11.25 -8.33 6.94
CA ASN A 156 11.98 -7.26 7.59
C ASN A 156 11.16 -6.71 8.77
N ASN A 157 11.67 -6.89 9.97
CA ASN A 157 11.09 -6.28 11.16
C ASN A 157 11.45 -4.79 11.19
N GLY A 158 10.46 -3.93 11.40
CA GLY A 158 10.65 -2.48 11.50
C GLY A 158 10.56 -1.70 10.19
N THR A 159 10.27 -2.37 9.07
CA THR A 159 9.91 -1.73 7.80
C THR A 159 8.48 -2.10 7.42
N MET A 160 7.83 -1.25 6.61
CA MET A 160 6.47 -1.50 6.16
C MET A 160 6.48 -2.61 5.10
N ALA A 161 5.83 -3.74 5.41
CA ALA A 161 5.54 -4.82 4.46
C ALA A 161 6.66 -5.12 3.43
N THR A 162 7.86 -5.47 3.91
CA THR A 162 8.99 -5.87 3.05
C THR A 162 9.58 -7.20 3.45
N PHE A 163 10.09 -7.94 2.44
CA PHE A 163 10.94 -9.10 2.61
C PHE A 163 12.33 -8.82 2.06
N SER A 164 13.36 -9.35 2.72
CA SER A 164 14.67 -9.55 2.09
C SER A 164 14.68 -10.90 1.39
N ALA A 165 14.81 -10.88 0.07
CA ALA A 165 14.96 -12.08 -0.75
C ALA A 165 16.45 -12.38 -0.92
N TYR A 166 16.90 -13.52 -0.43
CA TYR A 166 18.26 -14.01 -0.52
C TYR A 166 18.37 -15.09 -1.60
N SER A 167 19.51 -15.14 -2.31
CA SER A 167 19.87 -16.31 -3.12
C SER A 167 20.02 -17.55 -2.25
N ALA A 168 19.97 -18.74 -2.85
CA ALA A 168 20.07 -20.03 -2.13
C ALA A 168 21.35 -20.15 -1.29
N ASP A 169 22.44 -19.53 -1.73
CA ASP A 169 23.76 -19.50 -1.06
C ASP A 169 23.99 -18.26 -0.20
N TYR A 170 22.97 -17.41 -0.04
CA TYR A 170 23.02 -16.13 0.66
C TYR A 170 24.05 -15.12 0.13
N SER A 171 24.57 -15.33 -1.07
CA SER A 171 25.59 -14.44 -1.69
C SER A 171 25.00 -13.10 -2.16
N SER A 172 23.70 -13.03 -2.36
CA SER A 172 22.99 -11.82 -2.78
C SER A 172 21.66 -11.67 -2.03
N ALA A 173 21.24 -10.42 -1.86
CA ALA A 173 19.96 -10.08 -1.27
C ALA A 173 19.33 -8.86 -1.96
N ARG A 174 18.00 -8.81 -2.01
CA ARG A 174 17.24 -7.63 -2.43
C ARG A 174 16.00 -7.45 -1.56
N SER A 175 15.60 -6.21 -1.33
CA SER A 175 14.33 -5.90 -0.67
C SER A 175 13.18 -5.99 -1.66
N LEU A 176 12.10 -6.63 -1.25
CA LEU A 176 10.86 -6.77 -2.02
C LEU A 176 9.69 -6.29 -1.15
N PRO A 177 8.89 -5.32 -1.63
CA PRO A 177 7.64 -4.97 -0.96
C PRO A 177 6.60 -6.07 -1.17
N TYR A 178 5.65 -6.16 -0.24
CA TYR A 178 4.44 -6.95 -0.43
C TYR A 178 3.21 -6.17 0.04
N ILE A 179 2.06 -6.53 -0.50
CA ILE A 179 0.76 -6.08 -0.02
C ILE A 179 -0.10 -7.30 0.24
N LEU A 180 -0.80 -7.31 1.37
CA LEU A 180 -1.81 -8.31 1.66
C LEU A 180 -3.13 -7.90 1.04
N SER A 181 -3.66 -8.75 0.17
CA SER A 181 -4.93 -8.54 -0.48
C SER A 181 -5.78 -9.79 -0.41
N LEU A 182 -6.93 -9.70 0.26
CA LEU A 182 -7.90 -10.79 0.35
C LEU A 182 -8.73 -10.98 -0.92
N ILE A 183 -8.69 -10.01 -1.83
CA ILE A 183 -9.51 -10.01 -3.06
C ILE A 183 -8.98 -11.04 -4.09
N HIS A 184 -7.77 -11.56 -3.91
CA HIS A 184 -7.12 -12.51 -4.82
C HIS A 184 -6.95 -13.93 -4.27
N ILE A 185 -7.66 -14.30 -3.21
CA ILE A 185 -7.80 -15.71 -2.85
C ILE A 185 -8.85 -16.30 -3.81
N SER A 186 -8.44 -16.56 -5.06
CA SER A 186 -9.18 -17.47 -5.91
C SER A 186 -9.06 -18.85 -5.27
N GLU A 187 -10.20 -19.49 -5.02
CA GLU A 187 -10.20 -20.91 -4.61
C GLU A 187 -9.34 -21.71 -5.60
N PRO A 188 -8.51 -22.65 -5.11
CA PRO A 188 -7.80 -23.52 -6.01
C PRO A 188 -8.84 -24.29 -6.83
N THR A 189 -8.86 -24.07 -8.13
CA THR A 189 -9.62 -24.89 -9.07
C THR A 189 -9.22 -26.34 -8.85
N ARG A 190 -10.17 -27.16 -8.40
CA ARG A 190 -10.05 -28.60 -8.29
C ARG A 190 -9.91 -29.24 -9.67
#